data_d24f3d33ac6feb90053f2ad6a0245803
#
_entry.id   d24f3d33ac6feb90053f2ad6a0245803
#
_cell.length_a   1.000
_cell.length_b   1.000
_cell.length_c   1.000
_cell.angle_alpha   90.00
_cell.angle_beta   90.00
_cell.angle_gamma   90.00
#
_symmetry.space_group_name_H-M   'P 1'
#
loop_
_entity.id
_entity.type
_entity.pdbx_description
1 polymer ?
#
loop_
_entity_poly.entity_id
_entity_poly.type
_entity_poly.pdbx_seq_one_letter_code
_entity_poly.pdbx_strand_id
1 'polypeptide(L)'
;MDKGWCMDLSVYPEVSDYVSRLNGVYRDAVTRDGKIYALPIYAWSYGYFISRNVMEKLGLQESDIPTNLIDFCAFITKWNDNLTGAYAAYTPLEETESYRERVFDLMVHDWIGYCQAENIPLRFDHPVFREMMAALDAMRTDKIEQANQQVNEEISDYRECLIWTDAQAVGNFANYADAFGSRIFLPMALTPDVTTHYGIGYMTVLVVNPRTMNADLVGKMLAQVIADQEATAKCVLLADYDEPIEDSYYLIMVRDYEKTLTELRRQQENAPAWKKQGIQERIDEEEASLQRYTVRERWTIAPKTIEFYQQTILPMSYLRRPGILADSDAFSALVSQVHQGEISLEEFVEKADKLIEGLEQ
;
A
#
# COMPACT_ATOMS: atom_id res chain seq x y z
N MET A 1 5.63 18.32 18.70
CA MET A 1 6.91 18.70 19.34
C MET A 1 6.95 20.19 19.69
N ASP A 2 6.70 21.07 18.75
CA ASP A 2 6.85 22.54 18.95
C ASP A 2 5.96 23.16 20.05
N LYS A 3 4.83 22.54 20.34
CA LYS A 3 3.89 23.00 21.39
C LYS A 3 4.22 22.47 22.79
N GLY A 4 5.32 21.71 22.98
CA GLY A 4 5.72 21.15 24.28
C GLY A 4 4.71 20.14 24.86
N TRP A 5 3.93 19.45 23.99
CA TRP A 5 2.91 18.50 24.43
C TRP A 5 3.43 17.07 24.62
N CYS A 6 4.67 16.79 24.19
CA CYS A 6 5.29 15.48 24.27
C CYS A 6 6.45 15.49 25.27
N MET A 7 6.50 14.47 26.12
CA MET A 7 7.61 14.22 27.03
C MET A 7 8.84 13.75 26.23
N ASP A 8 10.02 14.11 26.70
CA ASP A 8 11.28 13.55 26.21
C ASP A 8 11.41 12.11 26.71
N LEU A 9 11.39 11.15 25.79
CA LEU A 9 11.47 9.71 26.07
C LEU A 9 12.89 9.18 26.07
N SER A 10 13.90 10.00 25.74
CA SER A 10 15.31 9.59 25.71
C SER A 10 15.86 9.23 27.09
N VAL A 11 15.13 9.60 28.15
CA VAL A 11 15.44 9.23 29.53
C VAL A 11 15.22 7.74 29.85
N TYR A 12 14.51 6.99 28.96
CA TYR A 12 14.24 5.57 29.09
C TYR A 12 15.21 4.78 28.19
N PRO A 13 16.15 3.97 28.77
CA PRO A 13 17.17 3.26 28.01
C PRO A 13 16.59 2.34 26.94
N GLU A 14 15.50 1.63 27.22
CA GLU A 14 14.84 0.70 26.30
C GLU A 14 14.27 1.43 25.07
N VAL A 15 13.74 2.65 25.26
CA VAL A 15 13.24 3.49 24.17
C VAL A 15 14.42 4.01 23.34
N SER A 16 15.50 4.44 23.99
CA SER A 16 16.69 4.93 23.29
C SER A 16 17.35 3.85 22.43
N ASP A 17 17.46 2.64 22.98
CA ASP A 17 17.98 1.47 22.24
C ASP A 17 17.08 1.16 21.04
N TYR A 18 15.79 1.02 21.26
CA TYR A 18 14.82 0.74 20.20
C TYR A 18 14.85 1.80 19.08
N VAL A 19 14.82 3.08 19.42
CA VAL A 19 14.82 4.18 18.44
C VAL A 19 16.14 4.23 17.66
N SER A 20 17.27 3.86 18.27
CA SER A 20 18.57 3.77 17.59
C SER A 20 18.59 2.74 16.45
N ARG A 21 17.76 1.71 16.54
CA ARG A 21 17.62 0.61 15.58
C ARG A 21 16.60 0.91 14.47
N LEU A 22 15.82 1.98 14.59
CA LEU A 22 14.83 2.33 13.56
C LEU A 22 15.49 2.69 12.23
N ASN A 23 14.81 2.38 11.14
CA ASN A 23 15.11 2.95 9.83
C ASN A 23 15.16 4.49 9.90
N GLY A 24 16.08 5.10 9.14
CA GLY A 24 16.37 6.53 9.21
C GLY A 24 15.12 7.40 9.10
N VAL A 25 14.24 7.12 8.14
CA VAL A 25 13.00 7.88 7.91
C VAL A 25 12.09 7.92 9.15
N TYR A 26 11.98 6.82 9.89
CA TYR A 26 11.15 6.75 11.11
C TYR A 26 11.84 7.34 12.31
N ARG A 27 13.16 7.12 12.45
CA ARG A 27 13.96 7.69 13.53
C ARG A 27 13.94 9.22 13.48
N ASP A 28 14.20 9.79 12.30
CA ASP A 28 14.27 11.24 12.11
C ASP A 28 12.92 11.92 12.34
N ALA A 29 11.82 11.20 12.09
CA ALA A 29 10.47 11.71 12.35
C ALA A 29 10.13 11.83 13.85
N VAL A 30 10.73 11.01 14.72
CA VAL A 30 10.43 11.00 16.17
C VAL A 30 11.52 11.63 17.02
N THR A 31 12.66 12.01 16.42
CA THR A 31 13.78 12.65 17.12
C THR A 31 13.95 14.11 16.72
N ARG A 32 14.34 14.94 17.69
CA ARG A 32 14.71 16.33 17.45
C ARG A 32 15.69 16.80 18.52
N ASP A 33 16.78 17.45 18.11
CA ASP A 33 17.81 18.00 19.02
C ASP A 33 18.35 16.96 20.02
N GLY A 34 18.52 15.71 19.54
CA GLY A 34 19.01 14.59 20.36
C GLY A 34 18.00 14.01 21.34
N LYS A 35 16.76 14.46 21.31
CA LYS A 35 15.66 13.97 22.15
C LYS A 35 14.67 13.13 21.37
N ILE A 36 14.01 12.21 22.06
CA ILE A 36 12.99 11.32 21.51
C ILE A 36 11.62 11.77 22.03
N TYR A 37 10.69 12.10 21.13
CA TYR A 37 9.38 12.63 21.49
C TYR A 37 8.21 11.69 21.24
N ALA A 38 8.45 10.57 20.56
CA ALA A 38 7.44 9.57 20.30
C ALA A 38 8.08 8.19 20.12
N LEU A 39 7.31 7.13 20.40
CA LEU A 39 7.67 5.75 20.16
C LEU A 39 6.86 5.25 18.96
N PRO A 40 7.47 4.91 17.81
CA PRO A 40 6.77 4.29 16.67
C PRO A 40 6.25 2.91 17.03
N ILE A 41 4.98 2.66 16.67
CA ILE A 41 4.33 1.36 16.90
C ILE A 41 4.11 0.63 15.59
N TYR A 42 3.74 1.37 14.53
CA TYR A 42 3.44 0.85 13.22
C TYR A 42 3.65 1.91 12.16
N ALA A 43 4.03 1.51 10.95
CA ALA A 43 4.13 2.41 9.81
C ALA A 43 3.65 1.69 8.54
N TRP A 44 3.10 2.46 7.61
CA TRP A 44 2.74 2.00 6.27
C TRP A 44 2.87 3.16 5.28
N SER A 45 3.00 2.84 4.01
CA SER A 45 2.94 3.83 2.92
C SER A 45 1.91 3.40 1.88
N TYR A 46 1.37 4.35 1.14
CA TYR A 46 0.53 4.04 -0.02
C TYR A 46 1.39 3.91 -1.27
N GLY A 47 0.98 3.03 -2.17
CA GLY A 47 1.61 2.83 -3.45
C GLY A 47 0.69 2.15 -4.44
N TYR A 48 1.20 1.98 -5.65
CA TYR A 48 0.48 1.37 -6.75
C TYR A 48 0.98 -0.05 -6.99
N PHE A 49 0.07 -0.93 -7.37
CA PHE A 49 0.36 -2.34 -7.63
C PHE A 49 -0.38 -2.81 -8.87
N ILE A 50 0.22 -3.75 -9.61
CA ILE A 50 -0.37 -4.37 -10.77
C ILE A 50 -0.81 -5.79 -10.41
N SER A 51 -2.03 -6.17 -10.78
CA SER A 51 -2.46 -7.57 -10.77
C SER A 51 -1.80 -8.34 -11.90
N ARG A 52 -0.85 -9.23 -11.58
CA ARG A 52 -0.21 -10.11 -12.56
C ARG A 52 -1.24 -10.96 -13.30
N ASN A 53 -2.22 -11.49 -12.59
CA ASN A 53 -3.28 -12.32 -13.13
C ASN A 53 -4.09 -11.57 -14.19
N VAL A 54 -4.50 -10.34 -13.92
CA VAL A 54 -5.24 -9.51 -14.88
C VAL A 54 -4.36 -9.11 -16.06
N MET A 55 -3.10 -8.74 -15.81
CA MET A 55 -2.13 -8.41 -16.85
C MET A 55 -1.95 -9.58 -17.84
N GLU A 56 -1.76 -10.81 -17.34
CA GLU A 56 -1.62 -12.03 -18.15
C GLU A 56 -2.90 -12.34 -18.95
N LYS A 57 -4.07 -12.25 -18.33
CA LYS A 57 -5.36 -12.49 -18.99
C LYS A 57 -5.68 -11.48 -20.09
N LEU A 58 -5.19 -10.25 -19.95
CA LEU A 58 -5.31 -9.21 -20.97
C LEU A 58 -4.20 -9.29 -22.03
N GLY A 59 -3.18 -10.14 -21.85
CA GLY A 59 -2.02 -10.25 -22.73
C GLY A 59 -1.13 -9.01 -22.72
N LEU A 60 -1.17 -8.21 -21.64
CA LEU A 60 -0.34 -7.02 -21.47
C LEU A 60 1.08 -7.39 -21.06
N GLN A 61 2.04 -6.59 -21.55
CA GLN A 61 3.43 -6.64 -21.13
C GLN A 61 3.72 -5.51 -20.13
N GLU A 62 4.80 -5.59 -19.36
CA GLU A 62 5.21 -4.54 -18.44
C GLU A 62 5.36 -3.17 -19.13
N SER A 63 5.80 -3.16 -20.40
CA SER A 63 5.89 -1.94 -21.21
C SER A 63 4.56 -1.29 -21.58
N ASP A 64 3.44 -2.01 -21.42
CA ASP A 64 2.09 -1.49 -21.68
C ASP A 64 1.50 -0.79 -20.47
N ILE A 65 2.13 -0.93 -19.30
CA ILE A 65 1.66 -0.40 -18.04
C ILE A 65 2.19 1.03 -17.84
N PRO A 66 1.34 2.00 -17.51
CA PRO A 66 1.78 3.37 -17.27
C PRO A 66 2.64 3.46 -16.00
N THR A 67 3.69 4.26 -16.06
CA THR A 67 4.62 4.49 -14.94
C THR A 67 4.55 5.92 -14.39
N ASN A 68 3.62 6.73 -14.89
CA ASN A 68 3.34 8.06 -14.40
C ASN A 68 1.84 8.39 -14.54
N LEU A 69 1.36 9.39 -13.78
CA LEU A 69 -0.07 9.72 -13.70
C LEU A 69 -0.64 10.28 -15.01
N ILE A 70 0.17 10.92 -15.86
CA ILE A 70 -0.28 11.43 -17.17
C ILE A 70 -0.56 10.27 -18.12
N ASP A 71 0.40 9.34 -18.26
CA ASP A 71 0.21 8.14 -19.07
C ASP A 71 -0.89 7.25 -18.50
N PHE A 72 -1.12 7.30 -17.19
CA PHE A 72 -2.22 6.59 -16.55
C PHE A 72 -3.59 7.12 -17.00
N CYS A 73 -3.77 8.43 -17.11
CA CYS A 73 -4.99 9.02 -17.68
C CYS A 73 -5.20 8.57 -19.13
N ALA A 74 -4.14 8.56 -19.94
CA ALA A 74 -4.20 8.08 -21.31
C ALA A 74 -4.52 6.57 -21.38
N PHE A 75 -3.98 5.77 -20.46
CA PHE A 75 -4.26 4.36 -20.34
C PHE A 75 -5.73 4.06 -19.98
N ILE A 76 -6.30 4.80 -19.03
CA ILE A 76 -7.73 4.70 -18.67
C ILE A 76 -8.59 5.07 -19.88
N THR A 77 -8.25 6.14 -20.61
CA THR A 77 -8.94 6.53 -21.83
C THR A 77 -8.92 5.45 -22.89
N LYS A 78 -7.75 4.84 -23.13
CA LYS A 78 -7.59 3.72 -24.06
C LYS A 78 -8.43 2.50 -23.64
N TRP A 79 -8.49 2.22 -22.34
CA TRP A 79 -9.35 1.17 -21.79
C TRP A 79 -10.83 1.46 -22.05
N ASN A 80 -11.28 2.68 -21.75
CA ASN A 80 -12.64 3.15 -22.00
C ASN A 80 -13.05 3.00 -23.48
N ASP A 81 -12.16 3.32 -24.40
CA ASP A 81 -12.42 3.23 -25.85
C ASP A 81 -12.49 1.79 -26.35
N ASN A 82 -11.81 0.85 -25.68
CA ASN A 82 -11.71 -0.55 -26.07
C ASN A 82 -12.45 -1.51 -25.12
N LEU A 83 -13.53 -1.06 -24.49
CA LEU A 83 -14.29 -1.82 -23.49
C LEU A 83 -15.08 -2.97 -24.13
N THR A 84 -14.36 -3.99 -24.64
CA THR A 84 -14.93 -5.20 -25.26
C THR A 84 -14.10 -6.44 -24.85
N GLY A 85 -14.71 -7.62 -24.92
CA GLY A 85 -14.02 -8.89 -24.64
C GLY A 85 -13.42 -8.91 -23.23
N ALA A 86 -12.12 -9.21 -23.12
CA ALA A 86 -11.42 -9.31 -21.86
C ALA A 86 -11.40 -7.95 -21.09
N TYR A 87 -11.31 -6.83 -21.78
CA TYR A 87 -11.35 -5.49 -21.14
C TYR A 87 -12.67 -5.18 -20.43
N ALA A 88 -13.78 -5.78 -20.86
CA ALA A 88 -15.06 -5.63 -20.21
C ALA A 88 -15.19 -6.46 -18.91
N ALA A 89 -14.37 -7.51 -18.76
CA ALA A 89 -14.37 -8.39 -17.58
C ALA A 89 -13.53 -7.87 -16.42
N TYR A 90 -12.71 -6.85 -16.64
CA TYR A 90 -11.78 -6.27 -15.68
C TYR A 90 -11.93 -4.74 -15.64
N THR A 91 -11.29 -4.09 -14.64
CA THR A 91 -11.23 -2.63 -14.53
C THR A 91 -9.78 -2.15 -14.56
N PRO A 92 -9.50 -0.93 -15.09
CA PRO A 92 -8.14 -0.40 -15.11
C PRO A 92 -7.60 -0.06 -13.72
N LEU A 93 -8.49 0.39 -12.83
CA LEU A 93 -8.24 0.75 -11.44
C LEU A 93 -9.34 0.15 -10.57
N GLU A 94 -9.18 0.16 -9.26
CA GLU A 94 -10.22 -0.22 -8.30
C GLU A 94 -11.57 0.39 -8.68
N GLU A 95 -12.62 -0.43 -8.55
CA GLU A 95 -13.97 -0.03 -8.92
C GLU A 95 -14.43 1.18 -8.11
N THR A 96 -14.90 2.21 -8.80
CA THR A 96 -15.35 3.47 -8.21
C THR A 96 -16.54 4.02 -9.01
N GLU A 97 -17.34 4.86 -8.38
CA GLU A 97 -18.45 5.57 -9.07
C GLU A 97 -17.90 6.54 -10.10
N SER A 98 -16.77 7.20 -9.81
CA SER A 98 -16.09 8.12 -10.71
C SER A 98 -14.58 7.89 -10.72
N TYR A 99 -14.06 7.42 -11.84
CA TYR A 99 -12.61 7.30 -12.05
C TYR A 99 -11.92 8.66 -12.10
N ARG A 100 -12.62 9.69 -12.59
CA ARG A 100 -12.09 11.05 -12.63
C ARG A 100 -11.81 11.57 -11.23
N GLU A 101 -12.75 11.41 -10.30
CA GLU A 101 -12.58 11.80 -8.91
C GLU A 101 -11.45 11.01 -8.24
N ARG A 102 -11.42 9.71 -8.45
CA ARG A 102 -10.38 8.86 -7.87
C ARG A 102 -8.98 9.24 -8.33
N VAL A 103 -8.79 9.48 -9.64
CA VAL A 103 -7.49 9.89 -10.19
C VAL A 103 -7.12 11.31 -9.74
N PHE A 104 -8.09 12.21 -9.61
CA PHE A 104 -7.87 13.54 -9.02
C PHE A 104 -7.33 13.45 -7.60
N ASP A 105 -7.95 12.63 -6.74
CA ASP A 105 -7.49 12.42 -5.37
C ASP A 105 -6.05 11.87 -5.32
N LEU A 106 -5.72 10.90 -6.17
CA LEU A 106 -4.36 10.38 -6.30
C LEU A 106 -3.36 11.46 -6.70
N MET A 107 -3.70 12.27 -7.71
CA MET A 107 -2.86 13.37 -8.18
C MET A 107 -2.63 14.43 -7.10
N VAL A 108 -3.67 14.82 -6.37
CA VAL A 108 -3.56 15.76 -5.24
C VAL A 108 -2.70 15.19 -4.13
N HIS A 109 -2.95 13.95 -3.76
CA HIS A 109 -2.21 13.26 -2.69
C HIS A 109 -0.71 13.15 -3.03
N ASP A 110 -0.39 12.67 -4.24
CA ASP A 110 0.99 12.44 -4.65
C ASP A 110 1.74 13.76 -4.88
N TRP A 111 1.03 14.81 -5.37
CA TRP A 111 1.60 16.16 -5.50
C TRP A 111 2.00 16.76 -4.15
N ILE A 112 1.12 16.69 -3.15
CA ILE A 112 1.42 17.16 -1.79
C ILE A 112 2.63 16.40 -1.23
N GLY A 113 2.65 15.08 -1.39
CA GLY A 113 3.75 14.22 -0.94
C GLY A 113 5.06 14.55 -1.62
N TYR A 114 5.05 14.74 -2.93
CA TYR A 114 6.21 15.12 -3.73
C TYR A 114 6.78 16.47 -3.28
N CYS A 115 5.93 17.50 -3.14
CA CYS A 115 6.39 18.81 -2.66
C CYS A 115 7.06 18.73 -1.29
N GLN A 116 6.51 17.94 -0.38
CA GLN A 116 7.08 17.74 0.95
C GLN A 116 8.41 16.97 0.91
N ALA A 117 8.51 15.94 0.08
CA ALA A 117 9.71 15.12 -0.05
C ALA A 117 10.87 15.89 -0.66
N GLU A 118 10.61 16.65 -1.72
CA GLU A 118 11.59 17.49 -2.39
C GLU A 118 11.86 18.85 -1.70
N ASN A 119 11.12 19.11 -0.60
CA ASN A 119 11.20 20.37 0.15
C ASN A 119 10.98 21.62 -0.73
N ILE A 120 10.03 21.52 -1.66
CA ILE A 120 9.59 22.65 -2.48
C ILE A 120 8.29 23.25 -1.91
N PRO A 121 8.04 24.56 -2.10
CA PRO A 121 6.79 25.17 -1.65
C PRO A 121 5.59 24.49 -2.28
N LEU A 122 4.61 24.11 -1.45
CA LEU A 122 3.36 23.56 -1.96
C LEU A 122 2.57 24.66 -2.66
N ARG A 123 2.40 24.52 -3.97
CA ARG A 123 1.57 25.38 -4.82
C ARG A 123 0.92 24.52 -5.89
N PHE A 124 -0.38 24.66 -6.05
CA PHE A 124 -1.13 23.96 -7.08
C PHE A 124 -0.99 24.65 -8.45
N ASP A 125 -0.71 25.96 -8.46
CA ASP A 125 -0.29 26.68 -9.68
C ASP A 125 1.18 26.40 -10.01
N HIS A 126 1.51 25.13 -10.18
CA HIS A 126 2.84 24.67 -10.56
C HIS A 126 2.75 23.93 -11.91
N PRO A 127 3.70 24.12 -12.84
CA PRO A 127 3.66 23.49 -14.17
C PRO A 127 3.39 21.99 -14.15
N VAL A 128 4.04 21.23 -13.24
CA VAL A 128 3.85 19.78 -13.09
C VAL A 128 2.42 19.45 -12.70
N PHE A 129 1.83 20.17 -11.72
CA PHE A 129 0.46 19.90 -11.30
C PHE A 129 -0.55 20.29 -12.40
N ARG A 130 -0.31 21.41 -13.09
CA ARG A 130 -1.15 21.82 -14.22
C ARG A 130 -1.11 20.83 -15.38
N GLU A 131 0.04 20.21 -15.65
CA GLU A 131 0.17 19.16 -16.66
C GLU A 131 -0.67 17.93 -16.28
N MET A 132 -0.62 17.50 -15.01
CA MET A 132 -1.48 16.43 -14.51
C MET A 132 -2.97 16.78 -14.63
N MET A 133 -3.37 18.02 -14.28
CA MET A 133 -4.76 18.46 -14.41
C MET A 133 -5.23 18.48 -15.87
N ALA A 134 -4.38 18.86 -16.80
CA ALA A 134 -4.69 18.83 -18.24
C ALA A 134 -4.89 17.38 -18.74
N ALA A 135 -4.09 16.44 -18.27
CA ALA A 135 -4.25 15.02 -18.58
C ALA A 135 -5.55 14.45 -17.99
N LEU A 136 -5.89 14.83 -16.75
CA LEU A 136 -7.14 14.45 -16.11
C LEU A 136 -8.35 15.01 -16.85
N ASP A 137 -8.27 16.26 -17.33
CA ASP A 137 -9.35 16.90 -18.07
C ASP A 137 -9.61 16.24 -19.42
N ALA A 138 -8.57 15.73 -20.06
CA ALA A 138 -8.63 14.98 -21.31
C ALA A 138 -9.06 13.51 -21.13
N MET A 139 -9.08 12.98 -19.89
CA MET A 139 -9.40 11.59 -19.61
C MET A 139 -10.89 11.29 -19.87
N ARG A 140 -11.16 10.17 -20.53
CA ARG A 140 -12.52 9.66 -20.81
C ARG A 140 -12.80 8.39 -20.05
N THR A 141 -13.94 8.35 -19.36
CA THR A 141 -14.33 7.28 -18.44
C THR A 141 -15.79 6.84 -18.59
N ASP A 142 -16.55 7.51 -19.44
CA ASP A 142 -18.00 7.37 -19.59
C ASP A 142 -18.49 5.94 -19.79
N LYS A 143 -17.82 5.16 -20.62
CA LYS A 143 -18.21 3.77 -20.90
C LYS A 143 -17.85 2.82 -19.75
N ILE A 144 -16.71 3.01 -19.11
CA ILE A 144 -16.30 2.19 -17.96
C ILE A 144 -17.24 2.43 -16.79
N GLU A 145 -17.55 3.69 -16.49
CA GLU A 145 -18.44 4.08 -15.39
C GLU A 145 -19.88 3.59 -15.64
N GLN A 146 -20.38 3.69 -16.88
CA GLN A 146 -21.66 3.12 -17.24
C GLN A 146 -21.67 1.59 -17.08
N ALA A 147 -20.61 0.91 -17.45
CA ALA A 147 -20.50 -0.54 -17.28
C ALA A 147 -20.46 -0.94 -15.79
N ASN A 148 -19.79 -0.15 -14.94
CA ASN A 148 -19.76 -0.38 -13.48
C ASN A 148 -21.16 -0.26 -12.87
N GLN A 149 -21.93 0.74 -13.25
CA GLN A 149 -23.30 0.91 -12.75
C GLN A 149 -24.18 -0.28 -13.12
N GLN A 150 -24.09 -0.83 -14.33
CA GLN A 150 -24.86 -1.99 -14.77
C GLN A 150 -24.49 -3.25 -13.98
N VAL A 151 -23.21 -3.47 -13.67
CA VAL A 151 -22.75 -4.63 -12.88
C VAL A 151 -23.26 -4.54 -11.45
N ASN A 152 -23.26 -3.38 -10.81
CA ASN A 152 -23.74 -3.18 -9.46
C ASN A 152 -25.26 -3.42 -9.31
N GLU A 153 -26.04 -3.27 -10.39
CA GLU A 153 -27.47 -3.56 -10.39
C GLU A 153 -27.79 -5.06 -10.57
N GLU A 154 -26.93 -5.82 -11.26
CA GLU A 154 -27.23 -7.20 -11.66
C GLU A 154 -26.46 -8.27 -10.88
N ILE A 155 -25.25 -8.01 -10.38
CA ILE A 155 -24.36 -9.02 -9.79
C ILE A 155 -23.52 -8.42 -8.66
N SER A 156 -23.48 -9.09 -7.52
CA SER A 156 -22.65 -8.75 -6.36
C SER A 156 -21.14 -9.08 -6.53
N ASP A 157 -20.66 -9.36 -7.72
CA ASP A 157 -19.29 -9.79 -7.96
C ASP A 157 -18.42 -8.59 -8.38
N TYR A 158 -17.49 -8.22 -7.48
CA TYR A 158 -16.42 -7.28 -7.78
C TYR A 158 -15.59 -7.77 -8.98
N ARG A 159 -15.42 -6.90 -9.99
CA ARG A 159 -14.47 -7.16 -11.07
C ARG A 159 -13.06 -6.95 -10.56
N GLU A 160 -12.16 -7.90 -10.89
CA GLU A 160 -10.74 -7.70 -10.61
C GLU A 160 -10.20 -6.49 -11.36
N CYS A 161 -9.39 -5.68 -10.70
CA CYS A 161 -8.74 -4.53 -11.32
C CYS A 161 -7.28 -4.83 -11.70
N LEU A 162 -6.79 -4.11 -12.72
CA LEU A 162 -5.39 -4.22 -13.14
C LEU A 162 -4.47 -3.49 -12.17
N ILE A 163 -4.79 -2.24 -11.84
CA ILE A 163 -3.99 -1.39 -10.96
C ILE A 163 -4.74 -1.19 -9.65
N TRP A 164 -4.01 -1.40 -8.56
CA TRP A 164 -4.48 -1.21 -7.18
C TRP A 164 -3.73 -0.07 -6.53
N THR A 165 -4.42 0.66 -5.67
CA THR A 165 -3.81 1.57 -4.72
C THR A 165 -4.03 1.02 -3.32
N ASP A 166 -2.97 0.60 -2.65
CA ASP A 166 -3.09 -0.03 -1.33
C ASP A 166 -1.98 0.43 -0.39
N ALA A 167 -2.22 0.20 0.90
CA ALA A 167 -1.22 0.39 1.91
C ALA A 167 -0.06 -0.60 1.68
N GLN A 168 1.13 -0.06 1.54
CA GLN A 168 2.37 -0.83 1.46
C GLN A 168 2.77 -1.30 2.87
N ALA A 169 1.93 -2.13 3.48
CA ALA A 169 2.33 -2.84 4.68
C ALA A 169 3.19 -4.05 4.30
N VAL A 170 4.21 -4.39 5.08
CA VAL A 170 5.10 -5.53 4.78
C VAL A 170 4.31 -6.82 4.61
N GLY A 171 3.19 -7.00 5.33
CA GLY A 171 2.29 -8.15 5.13
C GLY A 171 1.71 -8.24 3.72
N ASN A 172 1.51 -7.12 3.03
CA ASN A 172 1.05 -7.10 1.64
C ASN A 172 2.17 -7.42 0.65
N PHE A 173 3.45 -7.28 1.04
CA PHE A 173 4.61 -7.59 0.20
C PHE A 173 4.95 -9.07 0.11
N ALA A 174 4.43 -9.90 1.00
CA ALA A 174 4.63 -11.35 0.93
C ALA A 174 4.29 -11.93 -0.47
N ASN A 175 3.42 -11.23 -1.20
CA ASN A 175 3.00 -11.60 -2.55
C ASN A 175 3.75 -10.87 -3.67
N TYR A 176 4.61 -9.87 -3.39
CA TYR A 176 5.23 -9.04 -4.43
C TYR A 176 6.65 -9.46 -4.82
N ALA A 177 7.41 -9.98 -3.86
CA ALA A 177 8.78 -10.43 -4.08
C ALA A 177 8.86 -11.83 -4.68
N ASP A 178 7.76 -12.56 -4.73
CA ASP A 178 7.70 -13.90 -5.28
C ASP A 178 7.32 -13.85 -6.77
N ALA A 179 8.01 -14.63 -7.61
CA ALA A 179 7.64 -14.84 -9.00
C ALA A 179 6.21 -15.41 -9.19
N PHE A 180 5.65 -15.99 -8.12
CA PHE A 180 4.27 -16.47 -8.03
C PHE A 180 3.32 -15.46 -7.41
N GLY A 181 3.81 -14.30 -6.97
CA GLY A 181 2.99 -13.24 -6.38
C GLY A 181 1.95 -12.73 -7.37
N SER A 182 0.72 -12.53 -6.88
CA SER A 182 -0.40 -12.02 -7.67
C SER A 182 -0.28 -10.54 -7.99
N ARG A 183 0.61 -9.80 -7.31
CA ARG A 183 0.77 -8.35 -7.42
C ARG A 183 2.23 -7.96 -7.67
N ILE A 184 2.43 -6.94 -8.49
CA ILE A 184 3.73 -6.35 -8.82
C ILE A 184 3.72 -4.92 -8.33
N PHE A 185 4.76 -4.49 -7.63
CA PHE A 185 4.91 -3.08 -7.26
C PHE A 185 5.09 -2.21 -8.51
N LEU A 186 4.34 -1.10 -8.56
CA LEU A 186 4.39 -0.13 -9.65
C LEU A 186 4.88 1.21 -9.11
N PRO A 187 6.13 1.63 -9.40
CA PRO A 187 6.58 2.98 -9.09
C PRO A 187 5.86 3.98 -10.02
N MET A 188 4.82 4.65 -9.51
CA MET A 188 4.04 5.63 -10.26
C MET A 188 4.62 7.04 -10.03
N ALA A 189 5.22 7.62 -11.04
CA ALA A 189 5.71 9.00 -11.03
C ALA A 189 4.58 10.00 -11.31
N LEU A 190 4.82 11.31 -11.10
CA LEU A 190 3.81 12.34 -11.37
C LEU A 190 3.65 12.58 -12.88
N THR A 191 4.77 12.77 -13.57
CA THR A 191 4.81 13.06 -15.02
C THR A 191 5.99 12.33 -15.67
N PRO A 192 6.07 12.24 -17.00
CA PRO A 192 7.23 11.65 -17.68
C PRO A 192 8.57 12.30 -17.34
N ASP A 193 8.56 13.61 -17.05
CA ASP A 193 9.76 14.38 -16.72
C ASP A 193 10.12 14.32 -15.22
N VAL A 194 9.15 14.01 -14.34
CA VAL A 194 9.33 13.84 -12.90
C VAL A 194 9.30 12.36 -12.58
N THR A 195 10.46 11.71 -12.72
CA THR A 195 10.57 10.24 -12.61
C THR A 195 10.73 9.73 -11.19
N THR A 196 10.88 10.61 -10.20
CA THR A 196 10.95 10.23 -8.78
C THR A 196 9.57 9.81 -8.31
N HIS A 197 9.49 8.63 -7.73
CA HIS A 197 8.29 8.14 -7.05
C HIS A 197 8.50 8.17 -5.54
N TYR A 198 7.52 8.67 -4.82
CA TYR A 198 7.48 8.62 -3.37
C TYR A 198 6.25 7.86 -2.88
N GLY A 199 6.46 6.77 -2.14
CA GLY A 199 5.42 6.13 -1.35
C GLY A 199 5.12 7.00 -0.13
N ILE A 200 3.95 7.63 -0.11
CA ILE A 200 3.56 8.52 0.99
C ILE A 200 3.17 7.69 2.19
N GLY A 201 3.96 7.79 3.25
CA GLY A 201 3.82 6.97 4.45
C GLY A 201 3.12 7.67 5.60
N TYR A 202 2.57 6.83 6.46
CA TYR A 202 1.98 7.22 7.74
C TYR A 202 2.61 6.38 8.85
N MET A 203 2.70 6.94 10.04
CA MET A 203 3.25 6.28 11.20
C MET A 203 2.36 6.49 12.42
N THR A 204 1.98 5.39 13.06
CA THR A 204 1.32 5.43 14.36
C THR A 204 2.37 5.49 15.46
N VAL A 205 2.23 6.44 16.35
CA VAL A 205 3.18 6.67 17.44
C VAL A 205 2.50 6.77 18.79
N LEU A 206 3.19 6.33 19.83
CA LEU A 206 2.84 6.65 21.21
C LEU A 206 3.58 7.92 21.64
N VAL A 207 2.85 8.83 22.25
CA VAL A 207 3.39 10.02 22.91
C VAL A 207 3.01 10.03 24.38
N VAL A 208 3.88 10.59 25.22
CA VAL A 208 3.63 10.70 26.64
C VAL A 208 3.40 12.16 27.00
N ASN A 209 2.34 12.42 27.78
CA ASN A 209 2.06 13.76 28.28
C ASN A 209 3.18 14.20 29.26
N PRO A 210 3.82 15.36 29.06
CA PRO A 210 4.92 15.82 29.90
C PRO A 210 4.50 16.11 31.38
N ARG A 211 3.19 16.19 31.66
CA ARG A 211 2.65 16.36 33.01
C ARG A 211 2.41 15.01 33.71
N THR A 212 2.80 13.89 33.13
CA THR A 212 2.66 12.57 33.75
C THR A 212 3.52 12.48 34.99
N MET A 213 2.90 12.13 36.13
CA MET A 213 3.57 12.12 37.44
C MET A 213 4.26 10.80 37.79
N ASN A 214 4.03 9.74 37.03
CA ASN A 214 4.57 8.39 37.31
C ASN A 214 5.54 7.95 36.21
N ALA A 215 6.75 8.51 36.22
CA ALA A 215 7.77 8.24 35.21
C ALA A 215 8.19 6.74 35.16
N ASP A 216 8.30 6.09 36.31
CA ASP A 216 8.68 4.67 36.37
C ASP A 216 7.64 3.74 35.72
N LEU A 217 6.36 4.04 35.91
CA LEU A 217 5.28 3.27 35.30
C LEU A 217 5.28 3.49 33.76
N VAL A 218 5.51 4.73 33.33
CA VAL A 218 5.64 5.05 31.90
C VAL A 218 6.78 4.25 31.28
N GLY A 219 7.97 4.24 31.89
CA GLY A 219 9.11 3.47 31.38
C GLY A 219 8.78 1.98 31.23
N LYS A 220 8.18 1.38 32.25
CA LYS A 220 7.77 -0.04 32.20
C LYS A 220 6.72 -0.31 31.10
N MET A 221 5.76 0.60 30.94
CA MET A 221 4.74 0.47 29.88
C MET A 221 5.37 0.56 28.48
N LEU A 222 6.26 1.53 28.25
CA LEU A 222 6.94 1.69 26.96
C LEU A 222 7.83 0.48 26.65
N ALA A 223 8.58 -0.04 27.65
CA ALA A 223 9.38 -1.26 27.49
C ALA A 223 8.52 -2.47 27.13
N GLN A 224 7.35 -2.61 27.77
CA GLN A 224 6.42 -3.70 27.45
C GLN A 224 5.86 -3.56 26.02
N VAL A 225 5.48 -2.35 25.59
CA VAL A 225 5.02 -2.11 24.19
C VAL A 225 6.09 -2.48 23.19
N ILE A 226 7.36 -2.16 23.44
CA ILE A 226 8.49 -2.54 22.58
C ILE A 226 8.64 -4.07 22.54
N ALA A 227 8.55 -4.72 23.68
CA ALA A 227 8.68 -6.18 23.77
C ALA A 227 7.56 -6.91 23.03
N ASP A 228 6.33 -6.43 23.18
CA ASP A 228 5.12 -7.03 22.59
C ASP A 228 4.86 -6.60 21.14
N GLN A 229 5.73 -5.78 20.54
CA GLN A 229 5.56 -5.33 19.17
C GLN A 229 5.53 -6.51 18.20
N GLU A 230 4.56 -6.51 17.32
CA GLU A 230 4.40 -7.55 16.31
C GLU A 230 5.60 -7.64 15.36
N ALA A 231 5.94 -8.84 14.94
CA ALA A 231 7.06 -9.08 14.03
C ALA A 231 6.88 -8.32 12.70
N THR A 232 5.64 -8.21 12.20
CA THR A 232 5.30 -7.42 11.00
C THR A 232 5.66 -5.94 11.15
N ALA A 233 5.38 -5.35 12.31
CA ALA A 233 5.77 -3.97 12.59
C ALA A 233 7.29 -3.81 12.72
N LYS A 234 7.97 -4.79 13.33
CA LYS A 234 9.44 -4.81 13.42
C LYS A 234 10.10 -4.84 12.04
N CYS A 235 9.57 -5.66 11.11
CA CYS A 235 10.05 -5.72 9.72
C CYS A 235 10.00 -4.36 9.00
N VAL A 236 9.00 -3.53 9.30
CA VAL A 236 8.85 -2.19 8.71
C VAL A 236 9.78 -1.18 9.38
N LEU A 237 9.75 -1.16 10.71
CA LEU A 237 10.33 -0.08 11.49
C LEU A 237 11.83 -0.23 11.72
N LEU A 238 12.33 -1.46 11.96
CA LEU A 238 13.71 -1.70 12.34
C LEU A 238 14.62 -1.92 11.12
N ALA A 239 15.78 -1.28 11.13
CA ALA A 239 16.77 -1.41 10.07
C ALA A 239 17.54 -2.74 10.12
N ASP A 240 17.59 -3.37 11.28
CA ASP A 240 18.33 -4.59 11.56
C ASP A 240 17.44 -5.83 11.73
N TYR A 241 16.15 -5.74 11.40
CA TYR A 241 15.24 -6.89 11.48
C TYR A 241 15.20 -7.63 10.13
N ASP A 242 15.71 -8.86 10.12
CA ASP A 242 15.80 -9.73 8.95
C ASP A 242 15.14 -11.10 9.15
N GLU A 243 14.45 -11.30 10.28
CA GLU A 243 13.78 -12.56 10.60
C GLU A 243 12.50 -12.72 9.79
N PRO A 244 12.40 -13.77 8.93
CA PRO A 244 11.18 -14.05 8.20
C PRO A 244 10.08 -14.55 9.14
N ILE A 245 8.83 -14.27 8.78
CA ILE A 245 7.67 -14.67 9.58
C ILE A 245 6.98 -15.84 8.89
N GLU A 246 7.02 -17.01 9.56
CA GLU A 246 6.32 -18.20 9.09
C GLU A 246 4.83 -18.08 9.37
N ASP A 247 3.98 -18.56 8.45
CA ASP A 247 2.54 -18.59 8.65
C ASP A 247 2.18 -19.56 9.80
N SER A 248 1.40 -19.08 10.76
CA SER A 248 1.05 -19.86 11.95
C SER A 248 0.20 -21.10 11.64
N TYR A 249 -0.51 -21.11 10.53
CA TYR A 249 -1.31 -22.25 10.08
C TYR A 249 -0.53 -23.20 9.16
N TYR A 250 0.64 -22.79 8.66
CA TYR A 250 1.43 -23.57 7.72
C TYR A 250 1.65 -25.01 8.18
N LEU A 251 2.21 -25.19 9.39
CA LEU A 251 2.50 -26.51 9.93
C LEU A 251 1.23 -27.34 10.20
N ILE A 252 0.13 -26.70 10.53
CA ILE A 252 -1.17 -27.36 10.74
C ILE A 252 -1.66 -27.93 9.41
N MET A 253 -1.67 -27.09 8.37
CA MET A 253 -2.13 -27.46 7.04
C MET A 253 -1.24 -28.55 6.41
N VAL A 254 0.08 -28.43 6.54
CA VAL A 254 1.01 -29.47 6.07
C VAL A 254 0.71 -30.83 6.72
N ARG A 255 0.49 -30.86 8.04
CA ARG A 255 0.12 -32.09 8.75
C ARG A 255 -1.23 -32.66 8.29
N ASP A 256 -2.19 -31.82 7.98
CA ASP A 256 -3.50 -32.26 7.49
C ASP A 256 -3.39 -32.87 6.07
N TYR A 257 -2.58 -32.26 5.16
CA TYR A 257 -2.26 -32.87 3.87
C TYR A 257 -1.54 -34.22 4.04
N GLU A 258 -0.53 -34.30 4.88
CA GLU A 258 0.23 -35.55 5.15
C GLU A 258 -0.68 -36.64 5.72
N LYS A 259 -1.60 -36.28 6.61
CA LYS A 259 -2.58 -37.21 7.19
C LYS A 259 -3.54 -37.72 6.10
N THR A 260 -4.05 -36.84 5.24
CA THR A 260 -4.93 -37.21 4.11
C THR A 260 -4.22 -38.16 3.16
N LEU A 261 -2.99 -37.83 2.77
CA LEU A 261 -2.15 -38.68 1.92
C LEU A 261 -1.90 -40.07 2.54
N THR A 262 -1.61 -40.11 3.84
CA THR A 262 -1.41 -41.37 4.56
C THR A 262 -2.67 -42.25 4.53
N GLU A 263 -3.83 -41.64 4.73
CA GLU A 263 -5.10 -42.37 4.68
C GLU A 263 -5.45 -42.83 3.26
N LEU A 264 -5.22 -41.99 2.25
CA LEU A 264 -5.44 -42.38 0.83
C LEU A 264 -4.55 -43.54 0.42
N ARG A 265 -3.26 -43.53 0.81
CA ARG A 265 -2.32 -44.64 0.54
C ARG A 265 -2.78 -45.92 1.22
N ARG A 266 -3.22 -45.86 2.48
CA ARG A 266 -3.80 -47.00 3.19
C ARG A 266 -5.06 -47.54 2.52
N GLN A 267 -5.95 -46.66 2.03
CA GLN A 267 -7.12 -47.05 1.26
C GLN A 267 -6.75 -47.73 -0.05
N GLN A 268 -5.74 -47.23 -0.75
CA GLN A 268 -5.24 -47.82 -2.00
C GLN A 268 -4.70 -49.23 -1.81
N GLU A 269 -3.93 -49.48 -0.73
CA GLU A 269 -3.40 -50.81 -0.40
C GLU A 269 -4.52 -51.83 -0.25
N ASN A 270 -5.60 -51.47 0.45
CA ASN A 270 -6.72 -52.32 0.75
C ASN A 270 -7.81 -52.34 -0.32
N ALA A 271 -7.70 -51.54 -1.38
CA ALA A 271 -8.71 -51.44 -2.42
C ALA A 271 -8.62 -52.58 -3.46
N PRO A 272 -9.79 -53.03 -3.99
CA PRO A 272 -9.76 -53.93 -5.15
C PRO A 272 -9.15 -53.22 -6.38
N ALA A 273 -8.60 -54.01 -7.30
CA ALA A 273 -7.82 -53.53 -8.44
C ALA A 273 -8.50 -52.40 -9.26
N TRP A 274 -9.83 -52.51 -9.45
CA TRP A 274 -10.58 -51.54 -10.23
C TRP A 274 -10.75 -50.17 -9.58
N LYS A 275 -10.55 -50.07 -8.25
CA LYS A 275 -10.59 -48.80 -7.54
C LYS A 275 -9.21 -48.12 -7.36
N LYS A 276 -8.12 -48.88 -7.53
CA LYS A 276 -6.76 -48.40 -7.22
C LYS A 276 -6.36 -47.21 -8.08
N GLN A 277 -6.76 -47.16 -9.34
CA GLN A 277 -6.43 -46.06 -10.25
C GLN A 277 -7.07 -44.75 -9.77
N GLY A 278 -8.37 -44.75 -9.46
CA GLY A 278 -9.05 -43.51 -9.00
C GLY A 278 -8.55 -43.01 -7.64
N ILE A 279 -8.02 -43.93 -6.78
CA ILE A 279 -7.37 -43.51 -5.54
C ILE A 279 -5.99 -42.92 -5.85
N GLN A 280 -5.24 -43.47 -6.82
CA GLN A 280 -3.96 -42.92 -7.24
C GLN A 280 -4.09 -41.50 -7.79
N GLU A 281 -5.09 -41.26 -8.63
CA GLU A 281 -5.38 -39.90 -9.16
C GLU A 281 -5.62 -38.90 -8.04
N ARG A 282 -6.33 -39.29 -6.99
CA ARG A 282 -6.54 -38.44 -5.80
C ARG A 282 -5.26 -38.22 -4.99
N ILE A 283 -4.39 -39.24 -4.88
CA ILE A 283 -3.07 -39.08 -4.24
C ILE A 283 -2.24 -38.06 -5.02
N ASP A 284 -2.19 -38.19 -6.35
CA ASP A 284 -1.40 -37.30 -7.19
C ASP A 284 -1.90 -35.84 -7.10
N GLU A 285 -3.23 -35.64 -7.05
CA GLU A 285 -3.85 -34.32 -6.85
C GLU A 285 -3.50 -33.72 -5.49
N GLU A 286 -3.54 -34.54 -4.42
CA GLU A 286 -3.24 -34.07 -3.06
C GLU A 286 -1.75 -33.78 -2.88
N GLU A 287 -0.84 -34.61 -3.47
CA GLU A 287 0.59 -34.36 -3.49
C GLU A 287 0.92 -33.04 -4.24
N ALA A 288 0.28 -32.81 -5.39
CA ALA A 288 0.45 -31.58 -6.14
C ALA A 288 -0.10 -30.36 -5.36
N SER A 289 -1.17 -30.54 -4.59
CA SER A 289 -1.73 -29.50 -3.73
C SER A 289 -0.81 -29.18 -2.56
N LEU A 290 -0.29 -30.21 -1.88
CA LEU A 290 0.71 -30.04 -0.82
C LEU A 290 1.95 -29.33 -1.35
N GLN A 291 2.47 -29.72 -2.50
CA GLN A 291 3.65 -29.10 -3.11
C GLN A 291 3.39 -27.62 -3.40
N ARG A 292 2.23 -27.27 -3.99
CA ARG A 292 1.84 -25.86 -4.20
C ARG A 292 1.74 -25.09 -2.88
N TYR A 293 1.13 -25.70 -1.88
CA TYR A 293 0.95 -25.10 -0.56
C TYR A 293 2.30 -24.83 0.12
N THR A 294 3.21 -25.82 0.15
CA THR A 294 4.52 -25.67 0.78
C THR A 294 5.40 -24.61 0.12
N VAL A 295 5.23 -24.37 -1.17
CA VAL A 295 5.97 -23.30 -1.88
C VAL A 295 5.37 -21.92 -1.64
N ARG A 296 4.03 -21.81 -1.61
CA ARG A 296 3.32 -20.51 -1.58
C ARG A 296 3.04 -19.98 -0.19
N GLU A 297 2.67 -20.86 0.74
CA GLU A 297 1.99 -20.45 1.97
C GLU A 297 2.87 -20.59 3.22
N ARG A 298 4.14 -20.94 3.04
CA ARG A 298 5.05 -21.12 4.19
C ARG A 298 5.25 -19.84 4.99
N TRP A 299 5.25 -18.70 4.32
CA TRP A 299 5.64 -17.44 4.90
C TRP A 299 4.51 -16.43 4.92
N THR A 300 4.23 -15.84 6.07
CA THR A 300 3.51 -14.56 6.16
C THR A 300 4.39 -13.45 5.60
N ILE A 301 5.70 -13.46 5.93
CA ILE A 301 6.70 -12.56 5.34
C ILE A 301 7.95 -13.39 4.99
N ALA A 302 8.19 -13.56 3.70
CA ALA A 302 9.34 -14.30 3.20
C ALA A 302 10.65 -13.49 3.33
N PRO A 303 11.83 -14.15 3.40
CA PRO A 303 13.12 -13.45 3.42
C PRO A 303 13.28 -12.46 2.25
N LYS A 304 12.90 -12.88 1.03
CA LYS A 304 12.95 -12.03 -0.16
C LYS A 304 12.05 -10.80 -0.08
N THR A 305 10.95 -10.88 0.67
CA THR A 305 10.02 -9.78 0.88
C THR A 305 10.65 -8.70 1.75
N ILE A 306 11.36 -9.10 2.80
CA ILE A 306 12.12 -8.18 3.67
C ILE A 306 13.20 -7.48 2.85
N GLU A 307 13.97 -8.25 2.08
CA GLU A 307 15.01 -7.72 1.20
C GLU A 307 14.44 -6.72 0.19
N PHE A 308 13.35 -7.07 -0.49
CA PHE A 308 12.67 -6.18 -1.45
C PHE A 308 12.18 -4.90 -0.78
N TYR A 309 11.57 -5.00 0.40
CA TYR A 309 11.13 -3.84 1.15
C TYR A 309 12.28 -2.91 1.48
N GLN A 310 13.36 -3.44 2.05
CA GLN A 310 14.53 -2.65 2.46
C GLN A 310 15.27 -2.01 1.28
N GLN A 311 15.39 -2.71 0.16
CA GLN A 311 16.16 -2.25 -1.00
C GLN A 311 15.35 -1.40 -1.97
N THR A 312 14.04 -1.62 -2.07
CA THR A 312 13.19 -0.99 -3.09
C THR A 312 12.18 -0.02 -2.49
N ILE A 313 11.42 -0.45 -1.49
CA ILE A 313 10.29 0.35 -0.97
C ILE A 313 10.76 1.42 0.00
N LEU A 314 11.58 1.03 0.98
CA LEU A 314 12.01 1.94 2.04
C LEU A 314 12.77 3.17 1.53
N PRO A 315 13.68 3.07 0.52
CA PRO A 315 14.35 4.24 -0.04
C PRO A 315 13.41 5.26 -0.73
N MET A 316 12.24 4.79 -1.19
CA MET A 316 11.21 5.62 -1.81
C MET A 316 10.12 6.07 -0.82
N SER A 317 10.18 5.58 0.43
CA SER A 317 9.18 5.92 1.43
C SER A 317 9.44 7.31 2.01
N TYR A 318 8.41 8.13 2.04
CA TYR A 318 8.41 9.45 2.65
C TYR A 318 7.27 9.55 3.68
N LEU A 319 7.58 9.92 4.90
CA LEU A 319 6.55 10.15 5.92
C LEU A 319 5.88 11.50 5.72
N ARG A 320 4.58 11.47 5.47
CA ARG A 320 3.78 12.68 5.37
C ARG A 320 3.87 13.45 6.69
N ARG A 321 4.37 14.68 6.59
CA ARG A 321 4.36 15.60 7.73
C ARG A 321 2.95 16.19 7.87
N PRO A 322 2.42 16.37 9.09
CA PRO A 322 1.24 17.19 9.28
C PRO A 322 1.57 18.58 8.71
N GLY A 323 1.08 18.82 7.52
CA GLY A 323 1.29 20.07 6.77
C GLY A 323 0.10 20.98 6.94
N ILE A 324 0.22 22.17 6.38
CA ILE A 324 -0.82 23.21 6.34
C ILE A 324 -2.20 22.67 5.93
N LEU A 325 -2.25 21.65 5.07
CA LEU A 325 -3.50 21.08 4.54
C LEU A 325 -3.92 19.76 5.20
N ALA A 326 -3.10 19.15 6.07
CA ALA A 326 -3.34 17.78 6.54
C ALA A 326 -4.66 17.60 7.32
N ASP A 327 -5.12 18.66 8.00
CA ASP A 327 -6.35 18.65 8.81
C ASP A 327 -7.25 19.85 8.45
N SER A 328 -7.16 20.35 7.22
CA SER A 328 -7.94 21.52 6.79
C SER A 328 -9.29 21.08 6.24
N ASP A 329 -10.36 21.27 7.03
CA ASP A 329 -11.74 21.11 6.54
C ASP A 329 -12.00 21.94 5.29
N ALA A 330 -11.38 23.12 5.18
CA ALA A 330 -11.50 23.99 4.03
C ALA A 330 -10.89 23.37 2.76
N PHE A 331 -9.75 22.69 2.87
CA PHE A 331 -9.14 22.00 1.73
C PHE A 331 -9.97 20.78 1.31
N SER A 332 -10.43 19.99 2.26
CA SER A 332 -11.33 18.85 1.99
C SER A 332 -12.63 19.30 1.32
N ALA A 333 -13.17 20.45 1.73
CA ALA A 333 -14.32 21.04 1.09
C ALA A 333 -14.05 21.47 -0.37
N LEU A 334 -12.86 22.00 -0.68
CA LEU A 334 -12.48 22.31 -2.07
C LEU A 334 -12.39 21.06 -2.95
N VAL A 335 -11.80 19.98 -2.44
CA VAL A 335 -11.74 18.69 -3.13
C VAL A 335 -13.17 18.19 -3.40
N SER A 336 -14.06 18.23 -2.40
CA SER A 336 -15.45 17.83 -2.55
C SER A 336 -16.21 18.65 -3.58
N GLN A 337 -15.95 19.97 -3.70
CA GLN A 337 -16.54 20.82 -4.72
C GLN A 337 -16.12 20.44 -6.15
N VAL A 338 -14.87 19.97 -6.33
CA VAL A 338 -14.42 19.41 -7.62
C VAL A 338 -15.18 18.13 -7.95
N HIS A 339 -15.34 17.21 -6.96
CA HIS A 339 -16.09 15.98 -7.16
C HIS A 339 -17.56 16.24 -7.53
N GLN A 340 -18.17 17.24 -6.93
CA GLN A 340 -19.56 17.61 -7.21
C GLN A 340 -19.73 18.43 -8.50
N GLY A 341 -18.63 18.78 -9.17
CA GLY A 341 -18.64 19.63 -10.36
C GLY A 341 -19.05 21.08 -10.08
N GLU A 342 -19.01 21.51 -8.80
CA GLU A 342 -19.34 22.88 -8.39
C GLU A 342 -18.26 23.89 -8.78
N ILE A 343 -17.01 23.44 -8.86
CA ILE A 343 -15.87 24.23 -9.32
C ILE A 343 -15.06 23.46 -10.37
N SER A 344 -14.45 24.20 -11.28
CA SER A 344 -13.52 23.66 -12.26
C SER A 344 -12.15 23.33 -11.63
N LEU A 345 -11.33 22.54 -12.34
CA LEU A 345 -9.95 22.27 -11.92
C LEU A 345 -9.12 23.56 -11.83
N GLU A 346 -9.35 24.53 -12.71
CA GLU A 346 -8.70 25.85 -12.67
C GLU A 346 -9.09 26.64 -11.41
N GLU A 347 -10.39 26.67 -11.08
CA GLU A 347 -10.86 27.32 -9.84
C GLU A 347 -10.35 26.61 -8.58
N PHE A 348 -10.19 25.28 -8.63
CA PHE A 348 -9.56 24.53 -7.54
C PHE A 348 -8.12 25.01 -7.30
N VAL A 349 -7.30 25.08 -8.36
CA VAL A 349 -5.90 25.55 -8.27
C VAL A 349 -5.83 26.94 -7.61
N GLU A 350 -6.65 27.90 -8.10
CA GLU A 350 -6.67 29.26 -7.56
C GLU A 350 -7.09 29.32 -6.09
N LYS A 351 -8.14 28.55 -5.72
CA LYS A 351 -8.68 28.55 -4.35
C LYS A 351 -7.77 27.84 -3.38
N ALA A 352 -7.13 26.72 -3.80
CA ALA A 352 -6.20 25.98 -2.99
C ALA A 352 -4.95 26.79 -2.68
N ASP A 353 -4.38 27.51 -3.65
CA ASP A 353 -3.22 28.37 -3.42
C ASP A 353 -3.54 29.55 -2.51
N LYS A 354 -4.71 30.19 -2.68
CA LYS A 354 -5.18 31.22 -1.75
C LYS A 354 -5.36 30.71 -0.31
N LEU A 355 -5.85 29.47 -0.17
CA LEU A 355 -5.97 28.83 1.15
C LEU A 355 -4.60 28.65 1.79
N ILE A 356 -3.62 28.15 1.03
CA ILE A 356 -2.24 27.95 1.50
C ILE A 356 -1.61 29.29 1.94
N GLU A 357 -1.72 30.33 1.12
CA GLU A 357 -1.23 31.68 1.47
C GLU A 357 -1.85 32.22 2.75
N GLY A 358 -3.15 31.96 2.97
CA GLY A 358 -3.84 32.37 4.19
C GLY A 358 -3.39 31.60 5.45
N LEU A 359 -2.90 30.38 5.29
CA LEU A 359 -2.41 29.54 6.40
C LEU A 359 -0.92 29.76 6.71
N GLU A 360 -0.15 30.37 5.79
CA GLU A 360 1.25 30.74 5.98
C GLU A 360 1.44 32.08 6.74
N GLN A 361 0.37 32.89 6.88
CA GLN A 361 0.36 34.16 7.62
C GLN A 361 0.02 33.95 9.09
#